data_9854b4ad3464cc1cb14e635a19edb520
#
_entry.id   9854b4ad3464cc1cb14e635a19edb520
#
_cell.length_a   1.000
_cell.length_b   1.000
_cell.length_c   1.000
_cell.angle_alpha   90.00
_cell.angle_beta   90.00
_cell.angle_gamma   90.00
#
_symmetry.space_group_name_H-M   'P 1'
#
loop_
_entity.id
_entity.type
_entity.pdbx_description
1 polymer ?
#
loop_
_entity_poly.entity_id
_entity_poly.type
_entity_poly.pdbx_seq_one_letter_code
_entity_poly.pdbx_strand_id
1 'polypeptide(L)'
;MDSEKETLFDEATGDIAVGELGAAIEKYRRCVEIDPDFFDGWHALGMALMKNGQFPEAIEAGLQATQLDPQSQIAWTSLSLCYVRNHQIKEAEAAGAKARILSWGGKIKFDQP
;
A
#
# COMPACT_ATOMS: atom_id res chain seq x y z
N MET A 1 -6.41 -7.34 -21.27
CA MET A 1 -7.39 -8.10 -20.50
C MET A 1 -6.99 -8.11 -19.05
N ASP A 2 -7.97 -7.94 -18.18
CA ASP A 2 -7.69 -7.83 -16.76
C ASP A 2 -7.47 -9.18 -16.09
N SER A 3 -7.76 -10.27 -16.80
CA SER A 3 -7.70 -11.59 -16.19
C SER A 3 -6.30 -11.96 -15.70
N GLU A 4 -5.24 -11.54 -16.40
CA GLU A 4 -3.88 -11.84 -15.96
C GLU A 4 -3.59 -11.15 -14.63
N LYS A 5 -3.94 -9.87 -14.52
CA LYS A 5 -3.74 -9.11 -13.29
C LYS A 5 -4.49 -9.75 -12.13
N GLU A 6 -5.75 -10.10 -12.35
CA GLU A 6 -6.59 -10.67 -11.31
C GLU A 6 -6.09 -12.04 -10.87
N THR A 7 -5.67 -12.86 -11.81
CA THR A 7 -5.12 -14.16 -11.51
C THR A 7 -3.84 -14.04 -10.68
N LEU A 8 -2.95 -13.14 -11.08
CA LEU A 8 -1.71 -12.91 -10.34
C LEU A 8 -1.98 -12.40 -8.94
N PHE A 9 -2.96 -11.51 -8.79
CA PHE A 9 -3.32 -10.96 -7.49
C PHE A 9 -3.81 -12.07 -6.56
N ASP A 10 -4.69 -12.93 -7.06
CA ASP A 10 -5.22 -14.04 -6.28
C ASP A 10 -4.12 -15.02 -5.89
N GLU A 11 -3.24 -15.35 -6.83
CA GLU A 11 -2.11 -16.24 -6.56
C GLU A 11 -1.18 -15.66 -5.51
N ALA A 12 -0.91 -14.35 -5.60
CA ALA A 12 -0.04 -13.68 -4.63
C ALA A 12 -0.65 -13.72 -3.24
N THR A 13 -1.95 -13.51 -3.16
CA THR A 13 -2.65 -13.57 -1.87
C THR A 13 -2.57 -14.98 -1.27
N GLY A 14 -2.68 -15.99 -2.12
CA GLY A 14 -2.47 -17.37 -1.68
C GLY A 14 -1.04 -17.63 -1.21
N ASP A 15 -0.06 -17.05 -1.89
CA ASP A 15 1.34 -17.15 -1.49
C ASP A 15 1.57 -16.56 -0.10
N ILE A 16 0.94 -15.41 0.18
CA ILE A 16 0.98 -14.81 1.53
C ILE A 16 0.47 -15.79 2.57
N ALA A 17 -0.64 -16.45 2.26
CA ALA A 17 -1.29 -17.36 3.22
C ALA A 17 -0.40 -18.54 3.58
N VAL A 18 0.46 -18.99 2.65
CA VAL A 18 1.35 -20.13 2.90
C VAL A 18 2.78 -19.70 3.22
N GLY A 19 3.01 -18.40 3.41
CA GLY A 19 4.32 -17.91 3.83
C GLY A 19 5.33 -17.71 2.70
N GLU A 20 4.89 -17.75 1.45
CA GLU A 20 5.77 -17.55 0.28
C GLU A 20 5.84 -16.06 -0.04
N LEU A 21 6.48 -15.31 0.83
CA LEU A 21 6.46 -13.86 0.77
C LEU A 21 7.15 -13.31 -0.47
N GLY A 22 8.29 -13.90 -0.83
CA GLY A 22 9.02 -13.47 -2.03
C GLY A 22 8.22 -13.68 -3.30
N ALA A 23 7.56 -14.83 -3.42
CA ALA A 23 6.73 -15.10 -4.58
C ALA A 23 5.56 -14.14 -4.67
N ALA A 24 4.93 -13.82 -3.53
CA ALA A 24 3.83 -12.87 -3.48
C ALA A 24 4.28 -11.49 -3.95
N ILE A 25 5.44 -11.02 -3.48
CA ILE A 25 5.96 -9.72 -3.87
C ILE A 25 6.17 -9.63 -5.38
N GLU A 26 6.74 -10.67 -5.98
CA GLU A 26 6.97 -10.70 -7.43
C GLU A 26 5.65 -10.57 -8.18
N LYS A 27 4.64 -11.31 -7.76
CA LYS A 27 3.34 -11.31 -8.43
C LYS A 27 2.61 -9.98 -8.25
N TYR A 28 2.66 -9.40 -7.04
CA TYR A 28 2.08 -8.08 -6.83
C TYR A 28 2.78 -7.01 -7.66
N ARG A 29 4.11 -7.08 -7.78
CA ARG A 29 4.84 -6.16 -8.66
C ARG A 29 4.34 -6.26 -10.09
N ARG A 30 4.14 -7.48 -10.56
CA ARG A 30 3.64 -7.70 -11.91
C ARG A 30 2.24 -7.11 -12.09
N CYS A 31 1.40 -7.21 -11.06
CA CYS A 31 0.05 -6.63 -11.11
C CYS A 31 0.09 -5.13 -11.36
N VAL A 32 0.97 -4.41 -10.64
CA VAL A 32 1.03 -2.95 -10.77
C VAL A 32 1.79 -2.54 -12.02
N GLU A 33 2.60 -3.41 -12.60
CA GLU A 33 3.19 -3.16 -13.91
C GLU A 33 2.12 -3.26 -15.02
N ILE A 34 1.24 -4.24 -14.89
CA ILE A 34 0.15 -4.42 -15.85
C ILE A 34 -0.84 -3.26 -15.75
N ASP A 35 -1.16 -2.84 -14.51
CA ASP A 35 -2.13 -1.77 -14.26
C ASP A 35 -1.61 -0.86 -13.15
N PRO A 36 -0.91 0.22 -13.52
CA PRO A 36 -0.37 1.15 -12.51
C PRO A 36 -1.43 1.86 -11.68
N ASP A 37 -2.70 1.82 -12.08
CA ASP A 37 -3.80 2.43 -11.32
C ASP A 37 -4.52 1.42 -10.42
N PHE A 38 -3.96 0.24 -10.27
CA PHE A 38 -4.56 -0.83 -9.47
C PHE A 38 -4.26 -0.59 -7.98
N PHE A 39 -5.17 0.09 -7.31
CA PHE A 39 -5.00 0.45 -5.90
C PHE A 39 -4.71 -0.79 -5.03
N ASP A 40 -5.52 -1.84 -5.18
CA ASP A 40 -5.36 -3.05 -4.36
C ASP A 40 -4.00 -3.68 -4.53
N GLY A 41 -3.47 -3.62 -5.75
CA GLY A 41 -2.13 -4.15 -6.03
C GLY A 41 -1.04 -3.37 -5.31
N TRP A 42 -1.11 -2.04 -5.35
CA TRP A 42 -0.12 -1.21 -4.67
C TRP A 42 -0.20 -1.40 -3.15
N HIS A 43 -1.42 -1.44 -2.61
CA HIS A 43 -1.60 -1.62 -1.18
C HIS A 43 -1.06 -2.99 -0.73
N ALA A 44 -1.43 -4.04 -1.45
CA ALA A 44 -0.97 -5.39 -1.12
C ALA A 44 0.56 -5.51 -1.25
N LEU A 45 1.13 -4.89 -2.30
CA LEU A 45 2.57 -4.90 -2.49
C LEU A 45 3.27 -4.23 -1.30
N GLY A 46 2.76 -3.07 -0.88
CA GLY A 46 3.33 -2.36 0.26
C GLY A 46 3.32 -3.19 1.52
N MET A 47 2.22 -3.87 1.79
CA MET A 47 2.11 -4.71 3.00
C MET A 47 3.07 -5.90 2.92
N ALA A 48 3.20 -6.52 1.76
CA ALA A 48 4.11 -7.66 1.59
C ALA A 48 5.57 -7.21 1.73
N LEU A 49 5.93 -6.07 1.15
CA LEU A 49 7.27 -5.52 1.26
C LEU A 49 7.61 -5.19 2.71
N MET A 50 6.64 -4.61 3.45
CA MET A 50 6.85 -4.30 4.85
C MET A 50 7.11 -5.56 5.66
N LYS A 51 6.32 -6.60 5.43
CA LYS A 51 6.52 -7.89 6.11
C LYS A 51 7.88 -8.49 5.80
N ASN A 52 8.39 -8.22 4.61
CA ASN A 52 9.70 -8.73 4.19
C ASN A 52 10.86 -7.84 4.63
N GLY A 53 10.58 -6.79 5.40
CA GLY A 53 11.61 -5.89 5.89
C GLY A 53 12.11 -4.87 4.89
N GLN A 54 11.46 -4.75 3.74
CA GLN A 54 11.85 -3.82 2.67
C GLN A 54 11.07 -2.52 2.85
N PHE A 55 11.41 -1.78 3.91
CA PHE A 55 10.62 -0.63 4.32
C PHE A 55 10.64 0.54 3.33
N PRO A 56 11.80 0.95 2.76
CA PRO A 56 11.76 2.04 1.78
C PRO A 56 10.89 1.73 0.57
N GLU A 57 10.94 0.50 0.08
CA GLU A 57 10.11 0.10 -1.06
C GLU A 57 8.64 0.03 -0.67
N ALA A 58 8.36 -0.42 0.56
CA ALA A 58 6.99 -0.47 1.07
C ALA A 58 6.40 0.94 1.14
N ILE A 59 7.19 1.93 1.52
CA ILE A 59 6.77 3.32 1.57
C ILE A 59 6.41 3.80 0.16
N GLU A 60 7.23 3.48 -0.83
CA GLU A 60 6.94 3.88 -2.21
C GLU A 60 5.60 3.32 -2.68
N ALA A 61 5.36 2.03 -2.41
CA ALA A 61 4.09 1.42 -2.78
C ALA A 61 2.92 2.06 -2.04
N GLY A 62 3.12 2.35 -0.75
CA GLY A 62 2.10 3.03 0.05
C GLY A 62 1.77 4.42 -0.46
N LEU A 63 2.79 5.15 -0.91
CA LEU A 63 2.58 6.48 -1.48
C LEU A 63 1.77 6.39 -2.77
N GLN A 64 2.02 5.38 -3.60
CA GLN A 64 1.21 5.18 -4.80
C GLN A 64 -0.24 4.90 -4.43
N ALA A 65 -0.47 4.06 -3.43
CA ALA A 65 -1.84 3.74 -2.99
C ALA A 65 -2.57 4.98 -2.49
N THR A 66 -1.91 5.83 -1.69
CA THR A 66 -2.56 7.04 -1.19
C THR A 66 -2.79 8.07 -2.27
N GLN A 67 -1.98 8.06 -3.34
CA GLN A 67 -2.23 8.93 -4.49
C GLN A 67 -3.44 8.47 -5.29
N LEU A 68 -3.60 7.16 -5.44
CA LEU A 68 -4.71 6.60 -6.20
C LEU A 68 -6.04 6.76 -5.46
N ASP A 69 -6.02 6.62 -4.13
CA ASP A 69 -7.22 6.81 -3.33
C ASP A 69 -6.88 7.56 -2.05
N PRO A 70 -6.81 8.89 -2.13
CA PRO A 70 -6.44 9.70 -0.95
C PRO A 70 -7.47 9.68 0.16
N GLN A 71 -8.67 9.14 -0.08
CA GLN A 71 -9.70 9.05 0.94
C GLN A 71 -9.75 7.67 1.59
N SER A 72 -8.78 6.80 1.31
CA SER A 72 -8.72 5.47 1.90
C SER A 72 -8.02 5.52 3.25
N GLN A 73 -8.79 5.31 4.31
CA GLN A 73 -8.23 5.28 5.65
C GLN A 73 -7.16 4.20 5.79
N ILE A 74 -7.42 3.01 5.23
CA ILE A 74 -6.49 1.89 5.38
C ILE A 74 -5.15 2.19 4.67
N ALA A 75 -5.19 2.90 3.54
CA ALA A 75 -3.96 3.24 2.83
C ALA A 75 -3.08 4.16 3.67
N TRP A 76 -3.66 5.16 4.31
CA TRP A 76 -2.89 6.06 5.17
C TRP A 76 -2.39 5.37 6.43
N THR A 77 -3.19 4.48 7.01
CA THR A 77 -2.79 3.71 8.19
C THR A 77 -1.58 2.82 7.84
N SER A 78 -1.66 2.13 6.73
CA SER A 78 -0.58 1.25 6.28
C SER A 78 0.69 2.04 5.99
N LEU A 79 0.55 3.19 5.34
CA LEU A 79 1.70 4.05 5.05
C LEU A 79 2.35 4.55 6.34
N SER A 80 1.54 4.95 7.31
CA SER A 80 2.05 5.37 8.61
C SER A 80 2.87 4.27 9.25
N LEU A 81 2.37 3.04 9.21
CA LEU A 81 3.08 1.90 9.79
C LEU A 81 4.42 1.66 9.08
N CYS A 82 4.45 1.78 7.75
CA CYS A 82 5.69 1.64 7.00
C CYS A 82 6.71 2.69 7.42
N TYR A 83 6.27 3.92 7.61
CA TYR A 83 7.15 5.00 8.08
C TYR A 83 7.70 4.70 9.48
N VAL A 84 6.84 4.21 10.40
CA VAL A 84 7.29 3.84 11.74
C VAL A 84 8.40 2.80 11.65
N ARG A 85 8.18 1.77 10.84
CA ARG A 85 9.18 0.69 10.70
C ARG A 85 10.47 1.19 10.09
N ASN A 86 10.42 2.24 9.30
CA ASN A 86 11.61 2.83 8.68
C ASN A 86 12.17 3.98 9.52
N HIS A 87 11.70 4.14 10.77
CA HIS A 87 12.16 5.15 11.73
C HIS A 87 11.92 6.58 11.25
N GLN A 88 10.92 6.80 10.42
CA GLN A 88 10.53 8.12 9.93
C GLN A 88 9.29 8.59 10.69
N ILE A 89 9.51 9.03 11.92
CA ILE A 89 8.42 9.30 12.87
C ILE A 89 7.57 10.50 12.44
N LYS A 90 8.19 11.57 11.93
CA LYS A 90 7.44 12.75 11.51
C LYS A 90 6.48 12.41 10.36
N GLU A 91 6.98 11.69 9.38
CA GLU A 91 6.14 11.25 8.25
C GLU A 91 5.05 10.30 8.73
N ALA A 92 5.38 9.43 9.68
CA ALA A 92 4.40 8.50 10.23
C ALA A 92 3.27 9.25 10.91
N GLU A 93 3.60 10.29 11.68
CA GLU A 93 2.59 11.10 12.37
C GLU A 93 1.70 11.84 11.38
N ALA A 94 2.29 12.37 10.30
CA ALA A 94 1.51 13.07 9.27
C ALA A 94 0.53 12.13 8.59
N ALA A 95 0.99 10.94 8.21
CA ALA A 95 0.12 9.93 7.57
C ALA A 95 -0.96 9.45 8.54
N GLY A 96 -0.58 9.22 9.80
CA GLY A 96 -1.52 8.80 10.82
C GLY A 96 -2.60 9.84 11.11
N ALA A 97 -2.23 11.13 11.03
CA ALA A 97 -3.21 12.20 11.20
C ALA A 97 -4.26 12.18 10.09
N LYS A 98 -3.85 11.89 8.85
CA LYS A 98 -4.80 11.77 7.76
C LYS A 98 -5.74 10.59 7.96
N ALA A 99 -5.20 9.45 8.40
CA ALA A 99 -6.03 8.29 8.71
C ALA A 99 -7.06 8.62 9.79
N ARG A 100 -6.65 9.38 10.80
CA ARG A 100 -7.53 9.77 11.90
C ARG A 100 -8.67 10.66 11.42
N ILE A 101 -8.36 11.64 10.55
CA ILE A 101 -9.40 12.50 9.97
C ILE A 101 -10.44 11.67 9.24
N LEU A 102 -9.98 10.70 8.44
CA LEU A 102 -10.87 9.84 7.67
C LEU A 102 -11.70 8.94 8.57
N SER A 103 -11.13 8.47 9.68
CA SER A 103 -11.85 7.62 10.61
C SER A 103 -13.01 8.34 11.29
N TRP A 104 -12.96 9.67 11.35
CA TRP A 104 -14.03 10.50 11.94
C TRP A 104 -15.02 10.98 10.88
N GLY A 105 -14.93 10.47 9.65
CA GLY A 105 -15.82 10.88 8.58
C GLY A 105 -15.41 12.15 7.87
N GLY A 106 -14.21 12.65 8.16
CA GLY A 106 -13.69 13.82 7.47
C GLY A 106 -13.14 13.47 6.12
N LYS A 107 -12.65 14.48 5.41
CA LYS A 107 -12.05 14.32 4.10
C LYS A 107 -10.70 15.01 4.07
N ILE A 108 -9.79 14.41 3.31
CA ILE A 108 -8.47 15.00 3.11
C ILE A 108 -8.57 16.07 2.04
N LYS A 109 -7.96 17.23 2.31
CA LYS A 109 -7.93 18.34 1.36
C LYS A 109 -6.50 18.52 0.89
N PHE A 110 -6.30 18.49 -0.43
CA PHE A 110 -4.97 18.47 -1.01
C PHE A 110 -4.59 19.71 -1.80
N ASP A 111 -5.56 20.46 -2.26
CA ASP A 111 -5.32 21.55 -3.16
C ASP A 111 -5.42 22.90 -2.46
N GLN A 112 -4.92 22.97 -1.27
CA GLN A 112 -4.96 24.20 -0.50
C GLN A 112 -3.93 25.18 -1.04
N PRO A 113 -4.36 26.35 -1.48
CA PRO A 113 -3.40 27.37 -1.89
C PRO A 113 -2.58 27.88 -0.74
#